data_0cc2666081b5ea5b1de0102381a2538c
#
_entry.id   0cc2666081b5ea5b1de0102381a2538c
#
_cell.length_a   1.000
_cell.length_b   1.000
_cell.length_c   1.000
_cell.angle_alpha   90.00
_cell.angle_beta   90.00
_cell.angle_gamma   90.00
#
_symmetry.space_group_name_H-M   'P 1'
#
loop_
_entity.id
_entity.type
_entity.pdbx_description
1 polymer ?
#
loop_
_entity_poly.entity_id
_entity_poly.type
_entity_poly.pdbx_seq_one_letter_code
_entity_poly.pdbx_strand_id
1 'polypeptide(L)'
;MGAPADGIFLARPDEVAGGPRLAVKDLLDTAGLVTTYGSSLFADHVPAQTAETVRRAESAGWVVCGKTNLHEFAYGVSSQNPHFGTVPNPVAPGRLAGGSSGGSAAAVAAGLCEAALGTDSGGSIRIPAAWCGVVGFSPRTTSSPQRAASRSRRASTTSGRWRRASRAAPS
;
A
#
# COMPACT_ATOMS: atom_id res chain seq x y z
N MET A 1 14.61 -12.07 7.48
CA MET A 1 14.79 -11.28 6.22
C MET A 1 14.80 -9.82 6.59
N GLY A 2 15.85 -9.05 6.24
CA GLY A 2 15.88 -7.62 6.48
C GLY A 2 14.89 -6.91 5.56
N ALA A 3 14.23 -5.85 6.04
CA ALA A 3 13.40 -5.01 5.18
C ALA A 3 14.22 -4.51 3.98
N PRO A 4 13.63 -4.43 2.76
CA PRO A 4 14.31 -3.85 1.61
C PRO A 4 14.83 -2.46 1.97
N ALA A 5 16.08 -2.17 1.57
CA ALA A 5 16.80 -0.94 1.94
C ALA A 5 16.15 0.38 1.43
N ASP A 6 15.06 0.28 0.66
CA ASP A 6 14.37 1.43 0.08
C ASP A 6 13.35 2.09 1.03
N GLY A 7 13.02 1.47 2.16
CA GLY A 7 12.00 1.94 3.11
C GLY A 7 10.56 1.95 2.57
N ILE A 8 10.37 1.56 1.31
CA ILE A 8 9.07 1.56 0.62
C ILE A 8 8.38 0.20 0.75
N PHE A 9 9.13 -0.89 0.56
CA PHE A 9 8.61 -2.24 0.71
C PHE A 9 9.04 -2.87 2.03
N LEU A 10 8.20 -3.71 2.61
CA LEU A 10 8.49 -4.54 3.79
C LEU A 10 8.77 -5.99 3.41
N ALA A 11 8.08 -6.49 2.39
CA ALA A 11 8.29 -7.81 1.83
C ALA A 11 8.10 -7.80 0.32
N ARG A 12 8.83 -8.67 -0.37
CA ARG A 12 8.66 -8.92 -1.81
C ARG A 12 8.67 -10.42 -2.06
N PRO A 13 7.93 -10.92 -3.06
CA PRO A 13 8.09 -12.28 -3.53
C PRO A 13 9.50 -12.46 -4.13
N ASP A 14 10.03 -13.69 -4.09
CA ASP A 14 11.35 -14.01 -4.65
C ASP A 14 11.35 -13.81 -6.17
N GLU A 15 10.23 -14.10 -6.82
CA GLU A 15 10.03 -13.89 -8.26
C GLU A 15 8.74 -13.13 -8.50
N VAL A 16 8.77 -12.23 -9.48
CA VAL A 16 7.60 -11.49 -9.94
C VAL A 16 7.31 -11.91 -11.38
N ALA A 17 6.18 -12.54 -11.60
CA ALA A 17 5.72 -12.95 -12.92
C ALA A 17 5.58 -11.75 -13.87
N GLY A 18 5.58 -12.01 -15.20
CA GLY A 18 5.31 -10.98 -16.19
C GLY A 18 3.89 -10.44 -16.07
N GLY A 19 3.74 -9.12 -16.25
CA GLY A 19 2.43 -8.45 -16.18
C GLY A 19 2.51 -7.10 -15.46
N PRO A 20 1.38 -6.37 -15.36
CA PRO A 20 1.32 -5.10 -14.65
C PRO A 20 1.52 -5.31 -13.14
N ARG A 21 2.52 -4.63 -12.58
CA ARG A 21 2.90 -4.79 -11.17
C ARG A 21 1.97 -4.04 -10.25
N LEU A 22 1.54 -4.71 -9.19
CA LEU A 22 0.70 -4.18 -8.12
C LEU A 22 1.46 -4.20 -6.80
N ALA A 23 1.66 -3.05 -6.19
CA ALA A 23 2.11 -2.98 -4.81
C ALA A 23 0.89 -3.05 -3.86
N VAL A 24 1.03 -3.72 -2.73
CA VAL A 24 -0.06 -3.96 -1.78
C VAL A 24 0.31 -3.42 -0.41
N LYS A 25 -0.48 -2.47 0.10
CA LYS A 25 -0.29 -1.98 1.48
C LYS A 25 -0.24 -3.13 2.46
N ASP A 26 0.73 -3.11 3.36
CA ASP A 26 0.97 -4.20 4.31
C ASP A 26 -0.08 -4.28 5.45
N LEU A 27 -1.24 -3.70 5.22
CA LEU A 27 -2.47 -3.87 6.00
C LEU A 27 -3.42 -4.91 5.37
N LEU A 28 -3.17 -5.30 4.12
CA LEU A 28 -4.01 -6.21 3.35
C LEU A 28 -3.33 -7.58 3.30
N ASP A 29 -4.01 -8.57 3.83
CA ASP A 29 -3.53 -9.96 3.83
C ASP A 29 -3.19 -10.44 2.42
N THR A 30 -2.05 -11.08 2.29
CA THR A 30 -1.59 -11.66 1.03
C THR A 30 -0.95 -13.01 1.35
N ALA A 31 -1.62 -14.09 1.01
CA ALA A 31 -1.13 -15.44 1.30
C ALA A 31 0.27 -15.66 0.69
N GLY A 32 1.14 -16.31 1.47
CA GLY A 32 2.52 -16.56 1.06
C GLY A 32 3.49 -15.38 1.24
N LEU A 33 3.02 -14.18 1.59
CA LEU A 33 3.86 -13.03 1.91
C LEU A 33 3.65 -12.60 3.36
N VAL A 34 4.75 -12.27 4.04
CA VAL A 34 4.68 -11.70 5.38
C VAL A 34 3.80 -10.45 5.35
N THR A 35 2.89 -10.34 6.30
CA THR A 35 1.99 -9.19 6.49
C THR A 35 2.08 -8.73 7.93
N THR A 36 2.81 -7.64 8.14
CA THR A 36 3.15 -7.16 9.49
C THR A 36 2.12 -6.19 10.07
N TYR A 37 1.20 -5.68 9.26
CA TYR A 37 0.31 -4.55 9.61
C TYR A 37 1.08 -3.30 10.05
N GLY A 38 2.39 -3.25 9.70
CA GLY A 38 3.30 -2.19 10.13
C GLY A 38 3.81 -2.31 11.56
N SER A 39 3.64 -3.45 12.22
CA SER A 39 4.05 -3.69 13.60
C SER A 39 5.00 -4.87 13.74
N SER A 40 6.00 -4.74 14.60
CA SER A 40 6.92 -5.85 14.95
C SER A 40 6.22 -7.02 15.64
N LEU A 41 5.01 -6.82 16.18
CA LEU A 41 4.21 -7.90 16.76
C LEU A 41 3.81 -8.98 15.75
N PHE A 42 3.82 -8.64 14.47
CA PHE A 42 3.43 -9.51 13.36
C PHE A 42 4.58 -9.71 12.35
N ALA A 43 5.84 -9.55 12.78
CA ALA A 43 7.01 -9.59 11.91
C ALA A 43 7.14 -10.88 11.10
N ASP A 44 6.66 -12.00 11.63
CA ASP A 44 6.72 -13.32 10.99
C ASP A 44 5.34 -13.85 10.57
N HIS A 45 4.30 -13.00 10.63
CA HIS A 45 2.95 -13.44 10.31
C HIS A 45 2.75 -13.56 8.80
N VAL A 46 2.43 -14.79 8.35
CA VAL A 46 2.06 -15.09 6.97
C VAL A 46 0.58 -15.46 6.94
N PRO A 47 -0.29 -14.65 6.33
CA PRO A 47 -1.71 -14.93 6.24
C PRO A 47 -2.00 -16.22 5.46
N ALA A 48 -2.96 -17.03 5.95
CA ALA A 48 -3.43 -18.23 5.25
C ALA A 48 -4.31 -17.90 4.03
N GLN A 49 -4.86 -16.70 3.95
CA GLN A 49 -5.77 -16.28 2.88
C GLN A 49 -5.42 -14.88 2.39
N THR A 50 -5.59 -14.65 1.10
CA THR A 50 -5.44 -13.35 0.48
C THR A 50 -6.73 -12.54 0.60
N ALA A 51 -6.61 -11.26 0.96
CA ALA A 51 -7.73 -10.32 1.04
C ALA A 51 -8.47 -10.22 -0.30
N GLU A 52 -9.79 -10.11 -0.24
CA GLU A 52 -10.68 -10.10 -1.42
C GLU A 52 -10.27 -9.03 -2.46
N THR A 53 -9.86 -7.85 -2.01
CA THR A 53 -9.44 -6.76 -2.90
C THR A 53 -8.19 -7.14 -3.70
N VAL A 54 -7.23 -7.83 -3.07
CA VAL A 54 -6.01 -8.31 -3.71
C VAL A 54 -6.36 -9.42 -4.70
N ARG A 55 -7.15 -10.43 -4.31
CA ARG A 55 -7.61 -11.50 -5.19
C ARG A 55 -8.31 -10.99 -6.45
N ARG A 56 -9.16 -9.96 -6.31
CA ARG A 56 -9.82 -9.33 -7.47
C ARG A 56 -8.84 -8.65 -8.41
N ALA A 57 -7.80 -8.03 -7.87
CA ALA A 57 -6.77 -7.43 -8.70
C ALA A 57 -5.97 -8.51 -9.44
N GLU A 58 -5.57 -9.58 -8.75
CA GLU A 58 -4.89 -10.74 -9.36
C GLU A 58 -5.74 -11.39 -10.46
N SER A 59 -7.04 -11.61 -10.20
CA SER A 59 -7.99 -12.13 -11.20
C SER A 59 -8.16 -11.20 -12.42
N ALA A 60 -7.85 -9.93 -12.27
CA ALA A 60 -7.82 -8.95 -13.37
C ALA A 60 -6.44 -8.85 -14.06
N GLY A 61 -5.53 -9.78 -13.78
CA GLY A 61 -4.21 -9.88 -14.41
C GLY A 61 -3.12 -9.04 -13.76
N TRP A 62 -3.35 -8.46 -12.58
CA TRP A 62 -2.31 -7.76 -11.85
C TRP A 62 -1.40 -8.74 -11.11
N VAL A 63 -0.11 -8.43 -11.07
CA VAL A 63 0.90 -9.24 -10.38
C VAL A 63 1.39 -8.50 -9.13
N VAL A 64 1.24 -9.13 -7.96
CA VAL A 64 1.71 -8.56 -6.70
C VAL A 64 3.24 -8.52 -6.70
N CYS A 65 3.82 -7.32 -6.59
CA CYS A 65 5.28 -7.12 -6.59
C CYS A 65 5.86 -6.82 -5.19
N GLY A 66 5.00 -6.72 -4.18
CA GLY A 66 5.45 -6.58 -2.79
C GLY A 66 4.43 -5.92 -1.87
N LYS A 67 4.74 -6.02 -0.57
CA LYS A 67 3.99 -5.42 0.54
C LYS A 67 4.64 -4.09 0.92
N THR A 68 3.85 -3.01 0.92
CA THR A 68 4.38 -1.66 1.13
C THR A 68 4.28 -1.20 2.58
N ASN A 69 5.31 -0.50 3.03
CA ASN A 69 5.38 0.12 4.35
C ASN A 69 4.25 1.14 4.57
N LEU A 70 3.86 1.30 5.82
CA LEU A 70 2.71 2.09 6.24
C LEU A 70 2.93 2.66 7.64
N HIS A 71 2.07 3.59 8.07
CA HIS A 71 1.97 3.91 9.49
C HIS A 71 1.42 2.69 10.25
N GLU A 72 2.01 2.35 11.39
CA GLU A 72 1.65 1.17 12.19
C GLU A 72 0.12 1.07 12.36
N PHE A 73 -0.46 -0.10 12.09
CA PHE A 73 -1.90 -0.40 12.08
C PHE A 73 -2.77 0.61 11.31
N ALA A 74 -2.18 1.35 10.36
CA ALA A 74 -2.81 2.46 9.64
C ALA A 74 -3.28 3.62 10.56
N TYR A 75 -2.74 3.73 11.78
CA TYR A 75 -3.17 4.69 12.78
C TYR A 75 -2.28 5.93 12.79
N GLY A 76 -2.25 6.66 11.67
CA GLY A 76 -1.52 7.91 11.51
C GLY A 76 -1.43 8.36 10.06
N VAL A 77 -0.86 9.54 9.80
CA VAL A 77 -0.88 10.22 8.50
C VAL A 77 0.50 10.53 7.94
N SER A 78 1.58 10.07 8.58
CA SER A 78 2.95 10.39 8.17
C SER A 78 3.71 9.24 7.52
N SER A 79 3.34 7.99 7.81
CA SER A 79 4.10 6.78 7.51
C SER A 79 5.53 6.80 8.08
N GLN A 80 5.69 7.42 9.24
CA GLN A 80 6.84 7.26 10.10
C GLN A 80 6.59 6.00 10.96
N ASN A 81 7.16 4.89 10.54
CA ASN A 81 6.95 3.63 11.23
C ASN A 81 8.08 3.40 12.25
N PRO A 82 7.77 3.16 13.53
CA PRO A 82 8.79 3.01 14.57
C PRO A 82 9.60 1.71 14.43
N HIS A 83 9.09 0.70 13.73
CA HIS A 83 9.71 -0.61 13.59
C HIS A 83 10.43 -0.77 12.24
N PHE A 84 9.86 -0.19 11.16
CA PHE A 84 10.30 -0.40 9.79
C PHE A 84 10.81 0.89 9.11
N GLY A 85 10.98 1.96 9.88
CA GLY A 85 11.51 3.23 9.40
C GLY A 85 10.48 4.08 8.65
N THR A 86 10.91 5.27 8.29
CA THR A 86 10.09 6.27 7.61
C THR A 86 10.05 6.02 6.11
N VAL A 87 8.85 6.04 5.53
CA VAL A 87 8.70 5.96 4.07
C VAL A 87 9.25 7.24 3.43
N PRO A 88 10.23 7.13 2.51
CA PRO A 88 10.77 8.28 1.80
C PRO A 88 9.75 8.85 0.80
N ASN A 89 9.82 10.16 0.56
CA ASN A 89 9.05 10.78 -0.52
C ASN A 89 9.92 10.87 -1.79
N PRO A 90 9.63 10.11 -2.86
CA PRO A 90 10.48 10.06 -4.04
C PRO A 90 10.51 11.37 -4.85
N VAL A 91 9.47 12.20 -4.74
CA VAL A 91 9.36 13.46 -5.50
C VAL A 91 9.79 14.68 -4.70
N ALA A 92 9.99 14.52 -3.39
CA ALA A 92 10.43 15.57 -2.48
C ALA A 92 11.39 15.00 -1.44
N PRO A 93 12.68 14.79 -1.77
CA PRO A 93 13.67 14.24 -0.85
C PRO A 93 13.73 15.01 0.47
N GLY A 94 13.83 14.28 1.58
CA GLY A 94 13.80 14.85 2.94
C GLY A 94 12.41 15.23 3.47
N ARG A 95 11.36 15.04 2.68
CA ARG A 95 9.96 15.18 3.12
C ARG A 95 9.31 13.84 3.35
N LEU A 96 8.22 13.83 4.13
CA LEU A 96 7.42 12.65 4.39
C LEU A 96 6.58 12.27 3.16
N ALA A 97 6.38 10.98 2.94
CA ALA A 97 5.49 10.48 1.89
C ALA A 97 4.00 10.68 2.23
N GLY A 98 3.69 11.01 3.49
CA GLY A 98 2.32 10.97 3.98
C GLY A 98 1.85 9.55 4.27
N GLY A 99 0.63 9.42 4.79
CA GLY A 99 0.12 8.12 5.23
C GLY A 99 -1.40 8.08 5.46
N SER A 100 -1.82 6.93 5.95
CA SER A 100 -1.09 5.75 6.37
C SER A 100 -0.56 4.86 5.23
N SER A 101 -0.98 5.05 3.97
CA SER A 101 -0.55 4.26 2.81
C SER A 101 0.66 4.89 2.09
N GLY A 102 1.65 5.38 2.84
CA GLY A 102 2.80 6.11 2.28
C GLY A 102 3.63 5.27 1.33
N GLY A 103 3.94 4.03 1.70
CA GLY A 103 4.69 3.10 0.85
C GLY A 103 4.00 2.81 -0.48
N SER A 104 2.65 2.73 -0.48
CA SER A 104 1.88 2.55 -1.71
C SER A 104 2.01 3.73 -2.66
N ALA A 105 1.90 4.97 -2.12
CA ALA A 105 2.10 6.17 -2.92
C ALA A 105 3.54 6.31 -3.41
N ALA A 106 4.51 6.08 -2.54
CA ALA A 106 5.93 6.15 -2.86
C ALA A 106 6.32 5.12 -3.93
N ALA A 107 5.81 3.89 -3.86
CA ALA A 107 6.08 2.84 -4.86
C ALA A 107 5.63 3.26 -6.27
N VAL A 108 4.43 3.84 -6.39
CA VAL A 108 3.92 4.36 -7.67
C VAL A 108 4.72 5.57 -8.12
N ALA A 109 4.99 6.53 -7.23
CA ALA A 109 5.75 7.74 -7.55
C ALA A 109 7.17 7.42 -8.04
N ALA A 110 7.82 6.45 -7.43
CA ALA A 110 9.14 5.97 -7.81
C ALA A 110 9.14 5.09 -9.08
N GLY A 111 7.98 4.74 -9.65
CA GLY A 111 7.87 3.87 -10.82
C GLY A 111 8.18 2.40 -10.55
N LEU A 112 8.13 1.97 -9.29
CA LEU A 112 8.39 0.59 -8.89
C LEU A 112 7.20 -0.35 -9.20
N CYS A 113 6.04 0.21 -9.46
CA CYS A 113 4.83 -0.49 -9.88
C CYS A 113 3.90 0.45 -10.65
N GLU A 114 2.99 -0.13 -11.43
CA GLU A 114 2.01 0.61 -12.23
C GLU A 114 0.81 1.05 -11.39
N ALA A 115 0.49 0.30 -10.34
CA ALA A 115 -0.58 0.64 -9.40
C ALA A 115 -0.27 0.10 -8.00
N ALA A 116 -0.97 0.64 -7.00
CA ALA A 116 -0.90 0.11 -5.65
C ALA A 116 -2.29 0.04 -5.00
N LEU A 117 -2.45 -0.86 -4.03
CA LEU A 117 -3.59 -0.90 -3.13
C LEU A 117 -3.23 -0.21 -1.82
N GLY A 118 -4.15 0.59 -1.32
CA GLY A 118 -4.10 1.24 -0.03
C GLY A 118 -5.43 1.15 0.70
N THR A 119 -5.50 1.74 1.90
CA THR A 119 -6.74 1.85 2.68
C THR A 119 -6.98 3.31 3.06
N ASP A 120 -8.23 3.75 3.08
CA ASP A 120 -8.59 5.14 3.38
C ASP A 120 -9.83 5.18 4.29
N SER A 121 -9.64 5.57 5.54
CA SER A 121 -10.72 5.85 6.48
C SER A 121 -10.85 7.37 6.74
N GLY A 122 -9.72 8.08 6.79
CA GLY A 122 -9.64 9.51 7.10
C GLY A 122 -8.71 10.28 6.16
N GLY A 123 -8.41 9.75 4.96
CA GLY A 123 -7.50 10.38 4.00
C GLY A 123 -6.25 9.55 3.69
N SER A 124 -6.15 8.33 4.22
CA SER A 124 -4.93 7.51 4.14
C SER A 124 -4.53 7.01 2.73
N ILE A 125 -5.32 7.29 1.70
CA ILE A 125 -4.94 7.20 0.28
C ILE A 125 -4.68 8.60 -0.26
N ARG A 126 -5.58 9.54 -0.01
CA ARG A 126 -5.58 10.88 -0.60
C ARG A 126 -4.42 11.75 -0.12
N ILE A 127 -4.08 11.66 1.18
CA ILE A 127 -2.96 12.41 1.77
C ILE A 127 -1.63 12.04 1.10
N PRO A 128 -1.19 10.76 1.13
CA PRO A 128 0.08 10.40 0.50
C PRO A 128 0.03 10.52 -1.03
N ALA A 129 -1.14 10.43 -1.68
CA ALA A 129 -1.28 10.74 -3.10
C ALA A 129 -0.87 12.17 -3.41
N ALA A 130 -1.43 13.12 -2.66
CA ALA A 130 -1.13 14.54 -2.83
C ALA A 130 0.36 14.85 -2.57
N TRP A 131 0.95 14.21 -1.55
CA TRP A 131 2.34 14.48 -1.17
C TRP A 131 3.36 13.82 -2.10
N CYS A 132 3.02 12.68 -2.71
CA CYS A 132 3.88 11.97 -3.67
C CYS A 132 3.55 12.29 -5.14
N GLY A 133 2.63 13.21 -5.43
CA GLY A 133 2.32 13.62 -6.80
C GLY A 133 1.69 12.52 -7.66
N VAL A 134 0.90 11.63 -7.07
CA VAL A 134 0.20 10.53 -7.76
C VAL A 134 -1.31 10.66 -7.62
N VAL A 135 -2.06 9.96 -8.47
CA VAL A 135 -3.53 9.91 -8.36
C VAL A 135 -3.94 8.89 -7.31
N GLY A 136 -4.59 9.35 -6.23
CA GLY A 136 -5.20 8.51 -5.21
C GLY A 136 -6.72 8.49 -5.35
N PHE A 137 -7.29 7.31 -5.57
CA PHE A 137 -8.73 7.12 -5.69
C PHE A 137 -9.25 6.30 -4.51
N SER A 138 -10.17 6.91 -3.76
CA SER A 138 -10.89 6.27 -2.65
C SER A 138 -12.37 6.18 -3.03
N PRO A 139 -12.89 4.99 -3.40
CA PRO A 139 -14.29 4.83 -3.77
C PRO A 139 -15.20 5.09 -2.57
N ARG A 140 -16.44 5.46 -2.83
CA ARG A 140 -17.46 5.61 -1.77
C ARG A 140 -17.71 4.23 -1.12
N THR A 141 -17.94 4.22 0.19
CA THR A 141 -18.14 3.00 1.00
C THR A 141 -19.28 2.08 0.52
N THR A 142 -20.22 2.61 -0.25
CA THR A 142 -21.34 1.86 -0.82
C THR A 142 -20.99 1.03 -2.05
N SER A 143 -19.79 1.23 -2.64
CA SER A 143 -19.37 0.57 -3.88
C SER A 143 -18.28 -0.48 -3.68
N SER A 144 -17.82 -0.70 -2.45
CA SER A 144 -16.81 -1.71 -2.13
C SER A 144 -17.43 -2.85 -1.32
N PRO A 145 -17.36 -4.11 -1.77
CA PRO A 145 -17.84 -5.22 -0.97
C PRO A 145 -16.97 -5.37 0.28
N GLN A 146 -17.50 -4.96 1.41
CA GLN A 146 -16.90 -5.24 2.72
C GLN A 146 -17.17 -6.69 3.10
N ARG A 147 -16.41 -7.65 2.58
CA ARG A 147 -16.36 -9.01 3.13
C ARG A 147 -14.92 -9.44 3.32
N ALA A 148 -14.62 -9.73 4.59
CA ALA A 148 -13.39 -10.25 5.16
C ALA A 148 -12.33 -9.21 5.59
N ALA A 149 -12.70 -8.29 6.47
CA ALA A 149 -11.83 -7.97 7.59
C ALA A 149 -12.35 -8.79 8.77
N SER A 150 -11.47 -9.52 9.45
CA SER A 150 -11.77 -10.23 10.68
C SER A 150 -12.64 -9.38 11.63
N ARG A 151 -13.51 -10.03 12.38
CA ARG A 151 -14.41 -9.44 13.38
C ARG A 151 -13.69 -8.66 14.47
N SER A 152 -13.09 -7.54 14.16
CA SER A 152 -12.65 -6.59 15.16
C SER A 152 -12.99 -5.17 14.71
N ARG A 153 -14.15 -4.73 15.24
CA ARG A 153 -14.63 -3.34 15.29
C ARG A 153 -14.75 -2.59 13.95
N ARG A 154 -15.92 -2.02 13.75
CA ARG A 154 -16.34 -1.10 12.70
C ARG A 154 -15.34 0.03 12.44
N ALA A 155 -14.33 -0.24 11.64
CA ALA A 155 -13.64 0.78 10.88
C ALA A 155 -14.00 0.55 9.42
N SER A 156 -14.70 1.47 8.81
CA SER A 156 -15.03 1.42 7.39
C SER A 156 -13.74 1.72 6.61
N THR A 157 -13.00 0.66 6.28
CA THR A 157 -11.76 0.75 5.52
C THR A 157 -12.12 0.64 4.04
N THR A 158 -11.92 1.70 3.30
CA THR A 158 -12.10 1.74 1.86
C THR A 158 -10.75 1.46 1.19
N SER A 159 -10.65 0.43 0.38
CA SER A 159 -9.48 0.19 -0.45
C SER A 159 -9.57 0.98 -1.76
N GLY A 160 -8.50 1.62 -2.17
CA GLY A 160 -8.44 2.42 -3.38
C GLY A 160 -7.20 2.15 -4.21
N ARG A 161 -7.20 2.58 -5.46
CA ARG A 161 -6.13 2.40 -6.44
C ARG A 161 -5.35 3.69 -6.63
N TRP A 162 -4.06 3.53 -6.85
CA TRP A 162 -3.12 4.59 -7.19
C TRP A 162 -2.67 4.42 -8.63
N ARG A 163 -2.47 5.52 -9.34
CA ARG A 163 -1.82 5.56 -10.65
C ARG A 163 -0.90 6.77 -10.71
N ARG A 164 0.14 6.67 -11.55
CA ARG A 164 1.00 7.82 -11.85
C ARG A 164 0.16 8.85 -12.62
N ALA A 165 0.22 10.12 -12.21
CA ALA A 165 -0.36 11.21 -12.99
C ALA A 165 0.41 11.29 -14.32
N SER A 166 -0.30 11.21 -15.45
CA SER A 166 0.29 11.53 -16.74
C SER A 166 0.64 13.03 -16.71
N ARG A 167 1.92 13.36 -16.83
CA ARG A 167 2.31 14.76 -17.08
C ARG A 167 1.76 15.13 -18.46
N ALA A 168 0.77 16.03 -18.50
CA ALA A 168 0.47 16.75 -19.70
C ALA A 168 1.74 17.53 -20.07
N ALA A 169 2.26 17.35 -21.28
CA ALA A 169 3.34 18.17 -21.78
C ALA A 169 2.85 19.63 -21.79
N PRO A 170 3.65 20.59 -21.31
CA PRO A 170 3.31 21.99 -21.51
C PRO A 170 3.31 22.27 -23.01
N SER A 171 2.20 22.83 -23.48
CA SER A 171 2.05 23.38 -24.83
C SER A 171 2.91 24.64 -25.00
#